data_d13947d8ff97602078a798f74666a3cf
#
_entry.id   d13947d8ff97602078a798f74666a3cf
#
_cell.length_a   1.000
_cell.length_b   1.000
_cell.length_c   1.000
_cell.angle_alpha   90.00
_cell.angle_beta   90.00
_cell.angle_gamma   90.00
#
_symmetry.space_group_name_H-M   'P 1'
#
loop_
_entity.id
_entity.type
_entity.pdbx_description
1 polymer ?
#
loop_
_entity_poly.entity_id
_entity_poly.type
_entity_poly.pdbx_seq_one_letter_code
_entity_poly.pdbx_strand_id
1 'polypeptide(L)'
;WAEDVLPFNTEVECTGCMGEMIPNIGFSVMHQSIEVKPDSDGEERVMSVDTVLELDMKLYREEEHDLILDVYSPLKECIPQGKEMCLESLLVRNDSKCRVSDRIELKESQGKILQICHSQGRVKVEKTKIVENGIQADGIVFMKILYITGNDEMPFYSVDGMIPFSHIIEANGINEDSIFFLQADLEQLSTSMIDSNEIEVKAVISLNVLVLQCENRMIISKVEERPLDMEKIQAMPGITVYVMKNGDSMWDIAKRFYTTGGRR
;
A
#
# COMPACT_ATOMS: atom_id res chain seq x y z
N TRP A 1 33.74 15.61 -9.76
CA TRP A 1 32.51 14.81 -9.69
C TRP A 1 32.84 13.42 -9.16
N ALA A 2 32.09 12.97 -8.14
CA ALA A 2 32.21 11.64 -7.58
C ALA A 2 30.81 11.08 -7.36
N GLU A 3 30.63 9.80 -7.62
CA GLU A 3 29.41 9.02 -7.40
C GLU A 3 29.80 7.74 -6.68
N ASP A 4 29.07 7.43 -5.63
CA ASP A 4 29.28 6.20 -4.87
C ASP A 4 27.95 5.70 -4.30
N VAL A 5 27.86 4.40 -4.02
CA VAL A 5 26.71 3.76 -3.43
C VAL A 5 27.07 3.33 -2.02
N LEU A 6 26.34 3.86 -1.05
CA LEU A 6 26.50 3.52 0.37
C LEU A 6 25.49 2.43 0.74
N PRO A 7 25.89 1.15 0.75
CA PRO A 7 24.99 0.07 1.18
C PRO A 7 24.72 0.20 2.69
N PHE A 8 23.48 -0.01 3.09
CA PHE A 8 23.13 -0.10 4.49
C PHE A 8 22.43 -1.42 4.79
N ASN A 9 22.58 -1.89 6.01
CA ASN A 9 21.87 -3.04 6.56
C ASN A 9 21.46 -2.70 7.99
N THR A 10 20.23 -2.99 8.32
CA THR A 10 19.72 -2.79 9.68
C THR A 10 18.80 -3.93 10.07
N GLU A 11 18.80 -4.23 11.36
CA GLU A 11 17.91 -5.20 11.96
C GLU A 11 16.97 -4.45 12.93
N VAL A 12 15.67 -4.73 12.80
CA VAL A 12 14.67 -4.14 13.69
C VAL A 12 14.06 -5.28 14.52
N GLU A 13 14.18 -5.16 15.84
CA GLU A 13 13.53 -6.09 16.74
C GLU A 13 12.02 -5.92 16.69
N CYS A 14 11.30 -6.99 16.35
CA CYS A 14 9.85 -7.00 16.31
C CYS A 14 9.34 -8.21 17.11
N THR A 15 8.74 -7.94 18.26
CA THR A 15 8.19 -8.99 19.12
C THR A 15 6.99 -9.65 18.43
N GLY A 16 7.05 -10.97 18.22
CA GLY A 16 5.97 -11.72 17.56
C GLY A 16 6.12 -11.85 16.04
N CYS A 17 7.22 -11.38 15.44
CA CYS A 17 7.52 -11.64 14.04
C CYS A 17 7.68 -13.13 13.77
N MET A 18 7.06 -13.59 12.67
CA MET A 18 7.18 -14.94 12.14
C MET A 18 7.54 -14.87 10.65
N GLY A 19 8.28 -15.87 10.14
CA GLY A 19 8.77 -15.88 8.76
C GLY A 19 7.69 -15.88 7.67
N GLU A 20 6.43 -16.19 8.02
CA GLU A 20 5.30 -16.23 7.09
C GLU A 20 4.50 -14.93 7.01
N MET A 21 4.91 -13.89 7.76
CA MET A 21 4.23 -12.60 7.74
C MET A 21 4.49 -11.85 6.43
N ILE A 22 3.50 -11.09 5.98
CA ILE A 22 3.56 -10.25 4.80
C ILE A 22 4.11 -8.88 5.20
N PRO A 23 5.35 -8.53 4.78
CA PRO A 23 5.91 -7.24 5.10
C PRO A 23 5.41 -6.16 4.13
N ASN A 24 5.13 -4.99 4.68
CA ASN A 24 4.99 -3.73 3.97
C ASN A 24 5.98 -2.75 4.59
N ILE A 25 7.09 -2.48 3.89
CA ILE A 25 8.20 -1.69 4.40
C ILE A 25 8.41 -0.48 3.50
N GLY A 26 8.28 0.69 4.07
CA GLY A 26 8.65 1.96 3.45
C GLY A 26 9.89 2.54 4.12
N PHE A 27 10.66 3.33 3.38
CA PHE A 27 11.75 4.10 3.95
C PHE A 27 11.80 5.50 3.36
N SER A 28 12.29 6.44 4.14
CA SER A 28 12.53 7.81 3.69
C SER A 28 13.83 8.35 4.29
N VAL A 29 14.47 9.26 3.55
CA VAL A 29 15.66 9.96 4.03
C VAL A 29 15.20 11.16 4.83
N MET A 30 15.40 11.13 6.15
CA MET A 30 15.04 12.22 7.06
C MET A 30 16.06 13.35 7.09
N HIS A 31 17.32 12.98 7.05
CA HIS A 31 18.42 13.94 7.10
C HIS A 31 19.63 13.39 6.35
N GLN A 32 20.32 14.25 5.64
CA GLN A 32 21.60 13.95 5.02
C GLN A 32 22.54 15.13 5.19
N SER A 33 23.75 14.88 5.66
CA SER A 33 24.84 15.84 5.66
C SER A 33 26.05 15.31 4.92
N ILE A 34 26.71 16.19 4.19
CA ILE A 34 27.92 15.88 3.45
C ILE A 34 28.98 16.90 3.86
N GLU A 35 30.10 16.41 4.35
CA GLU A 35 31.23 17.23 4.79
C GLU A 35 32.49 16.80 4.06
N VAL A 36 33.28 17.77 3.61
CA VAL A 36 34.64 17.50 3.10
C VAL A 36 35.63 17.55 4.27
N LYS A 37 36.39 16.49 4.39
CA LYS A 37 37.39 16.33 5.45
C LYS A 37 38.79 16.17 4.87
N PRO A 38 39.81 16.58 5.60
CA PRO A 38 41.20 16.32 5.21
C PRO A 38 41.50 14.81 5.27
N ASP A 39 42.30 14.35 4.31
CA ASP A 39 42.90 13.03 4.31
C ASP A 39 44.11 12.93 5.25
N SER A 40 44.85 11.80 5.20
CA SER A 40 46.05 11.57 6.01
C SER A 40 47.19 12.57 5.74
N ASP A 41 47.18 13.22 4.57
CA ASP A 41 48.20 14.16 4.11
C ASP A 41 47.77 15.62 4.38
N GLY A 42 46.56 15.82 4.94
CA GLY A 42 45.99 17.12 5.29
C GLY A 42 45.29 17.82 4.12
N GLU A 43 45.07 17.13 3.00
CA GLU A 43 44.36 17.67 1.86
C GLU A 43 42.85 17.29 1.90
N GLU A 44 41.99 18.26 1.58
CA GLU A 44 40.52 18.07 1.59
C GLU A 44 40.05 17.16 0.46
N ARG A 45 40.19 15.86 0.64
CA ARG A 45 39.87 14.81 -0.40
C ARG A 45 38.88 13.76 0.08
N VAL A 46 38.50 13.78 1.36
CA VAL A 46 37.56 12.80 1.92
C VAL A 46 36.19 13.40 2.06
N MET A 47 35.17 12.78 1.48
CA MET A 47 33.78 13.13 1.75
C MET A 47 33.22 12.23 2.86
N SER A 48 32.74 12.83 3.93
CA SER A 48 31.97 12.17 4.99
C SER A 48 30.50 12.38 4.70
N VAL A 49 29.75 11.30 4.59
CA VAL A 49 28.31 11.33 4.34
C VAL A 49 27.60 10.70 5.52
N ASP A 50 26.75 11.49 6.20
CA ASP A 50 25.90 11.03 7.28
C ASP A 50 24.44 11.09 6.82
N THR A 51 23.73 9.96 6.91
CA THR A 51 22.35 9.84 6.46
C THR A 51 21.50 9.20 7.54
N VAL A 52 20.37 9.83 7.87
CA VAL A 52 19.35 9.29 8.78
C VAL A 52 18.18 8.82 7.94
N LEU A 53 17.87 7.53 8.07
CA LEU A 53 16.74 6.87 7.41
C LEU A 53 15.62 6.65 8.43
N GLU A 54 14.40 6.95 8.03
CA GLU A 54 13.18 6.53 8.72
C GLU A 54 12.63 5.28 8.03
N LEU A 55 12.31 4.26 8.83
CA LEU A 55 11.72 3.02 8.37
C LEU A 55 10.28 2.91 8.91
N ASP A 56 9.29 2.85 8.04
CA ASP A 56 7.91 2.49 8.38
C ASP A 56 7.68 1.03 8.02
N MET A 57 7.35 0.21 9.02
CA MET A 57 7.26 -1.22 8.87
C MET A 57 5.92 -1.73 9.41
N LYS A 58 5.14 -2.38 8.54
CA LYS A 58 3.89 -3.06 8.89
C LYS A 58 4.00 -4.52 8.52
N LEU A 59 3.66 -5.39 9.45
CA LEU A 59 3.69 -6.82 9.25
C LEU A 59 2.27 -7.36 9.41
N TYR A 60 1.79 -8.07 8.40
CA TYR A 60 0.47 -8.67 8.38
C TYR A 60 0.58 -10.18 8.48
N ARG A 61 -0.32 -10.78 9.25
CA ARG A 61 -0.46 -12.23 9.37
C ARG A 61 -1.90 -12.60 9.04
N GLU A 62 -2.07 -13.57 8.17
CA GLU A 62 -3.37 -14.16 7.90
C GLU A 62 -3.68 -15.24 8.94
N GLU A 63 -4.88 -15.21 9.47
CA GLU A 63 -5.38 -16.21 10.42
C GLU A 63 -6.83 -16.57 10.07
N GLU A 64 -7.15 -17.84 10.21
CA GLU A 64 -8.52 -18.31 10.10
C GLU A 64 -9.17 -18.31 11.48
N HIS A 65 -10.31 -17.66 11.60
CA HIS A 65 -11.07 -17.58 12.83
C HIS A 65 -12.53 -18.00 12.61
N ASP A 66 -13.00 -18.90 13.47
CA ASP A 66 -14.43 -19.20 13.53
C ASP A 66 -15.16 -18.13 14.34
N LEU A 67 -16.14 -17.48 13.70
CA LEU A 67 -16.94 -16.43 14.32
C LEU A 67 -18.35 -16.91 14.59
N ILE A 68 -18.84 -16.64 15.80
CA ILE A 68 -20.23 -16.93 16.17
C ILE A 68 -21.11 -15.82 15.64
N LEU A 69 -21.91 -16.13 14.62
CA LEU A 69 -22.83 -15.21 13.98
C LEU A 69 -24.26 -15.36 14.51
N ASP A 70 -24.60 -16.50 15.06
CA ASP A 70 -25.94 -16.79 15.61
C ASP A 70 -25.87 -17.83 16.72
N VAL A 71 -26.87 -17.81 17.61
CA VAL A 71 -27.00 -18.76 18.73
C VAL A 71 -28.46 -18.98 19.07
N TYR A 72 -28.80 -20.23 19.36
CA TYR A 72 -30.09 -20.54 19.99
C TYR A 72 -29.97 -21.76 20.92
N SER A 73 -30.92 -21.91 21.83
CA SER A 73 -31.07 -23.11 22.68
C SER A 73 -32.54 -23.48 22.83
N PRO A 74 -32.88 -24.78 22.76
CA PRO A 74 -34.21 -25.23 23.10
C PRO A 74 -34.49 -25.28 24.62
N LEU A 75 -33.45 -25.17 25.46
CA LEU A 75 -33.54 -25.31 26.92
C LEU A 75 -33.49 -23.99 27.67
N LYS A 76 -32.98 -22.94 27.03
CA LYS A 76 -32.81 -21.61 27.62
C LYS A 76 -33.08 -20.53 26.55
N GLU A 77 -33.50 -19.36 26.98
CA GLU A 77 -33.53 -18.19 26.13
C GLU A 77 -32.13 -17.60 26.03
N CYS A 78 -31.60 -17.57 24.81
CA CYS A 78 -30.29 -16.97 24.50
C CYS A 78 -30.50 -15.57 23.92
N ILE A 79 -29.96 -14.57 24.62
CA ILE A 79 -29.99 -13.18 24.17
C ILE A 79 -28.56 -12.81 23.70
N PRO A 80 -28.29 -12.82 22.39
CA PRO A 80 -26.99 -12.46 21.88
C PRO A 80 -26.74 -10.97 21.99
N GLN A 81 -25.57 -10.61 22.48
CA GLN A 81 -25.05 -9.25 22.45
C GLN A 81 -24.00 -9.17 21.32
N GLY A 82 -24.36 -8.47 20.26
CA GLY A 82 -23.51 -8.27 19.10
C GLY A 82 -22.53 -7.11 19.29
N LYS A 83 -21.38 -7.25 18.65
CA LYS A 83 -20.40 -6.17 18.46
C LYS A 83 -20.08 -6.11 16.97
N GLU A 84 -20.15 -4.91 16.41
CA GLU A 84 -19.66 -4.69 15.05
C GLU A 84 -18.14 -4.76 15.03
N MET A 85 -17.59 -5.51 14.09
CA MET A 85 -16.16 -5.70 13.90
C MET A 85 -15.84 -5.61 12.42
N CYS A 86 -14.83 -4.80 12.09
CA CYS A 86 -14.24 -4.79 10.77
C CYS A 86 -13.24 -5.95 10.67
N LEU A 87 -13.46 -6.83 9.72
CA LEU A 87 -12.57 -7.94 9.38
C LEU A 87 -11.81 -7.55 8.14
N GLU A 88 -10.50 -7.49 8.26
CA GLU A 88 -9.60 -7.21 7.15
C GLU A 88 -9.08 -8.53 6.59
N SER A 89 -9.12 -8.70 5.28
CA SER A 89 -8.52 -9.82 4.58
C SER A 89 -7.64 -9.32 3.44
N LEU A 90 -6.56 -10.04 3.13
CA LEU A 90 -5.72 -9.71 1.98
C LEU A 90 -6.50 -9.96 0.70
N LEU A 91 -6.74 -8.90 -0.08
CA LEU A 91 -7.38 -9.02 -1.39
C LEU A 91 -6.34 -9.27 -2.47
N VAL A 92 -5.33 -8.41 -2.55
CA VAL A 92 -4.27 -8.53 -3.56
C VAL A 92 -2.98 -7.86 -3.09
N ARG A 93 -1.85 -8.43 -3.50
CA ARG A 93 -0.55 -7.79 -3.52
C ARG A 93 -0.05 -7.80 -4.96
N ASN A 94 0.26 -6.63 -5.49
CA ASN A 94 0.71 -6.49 -6.87
C ASN A 94 1.91 -5.56 -6.96
N ASP A 95 2.92 -6.01 -7.72
CA ASP A 95 4.11 -5.25 -8.05
C ASP A 95 4.04 -4.92 -9.55
N SER A 96 3.80 -3.68 -9.88
CA SER A 96 3.61 -3.20 -11.25
C SER A 96 4.72 -2.24 -11.66
N LYS A 97 5.04 -2.21 -12.96
CA LYS A 97 6.07 -1.31 -13.51
C LYS A 97 5.47 -0.42 -14.58
N CYS A 98 5.62 0.88 -14.37
CA CYS A 98 5.26 1.91 -15.35
C CYS A 98 6.53 2.42 -16.04
N ARG A 99 6.55 2.42 -17.38
CA ARG A 99 7.63 2.97 -18.19
C ARG A 99 7.16 4.26 -18.83
N VAL A 100 7.94 5.32 -18.66
CA VAL A 100 7.70 6.62 -19.26
C VAL A 100 8.94 7.12 -19.97
N SER A 101 8.74 7.87 -21.04
CA SER A 101 9.81 8.55 -21.75
C SER A 101 9.32 9.94 -22.18
N ASP A 102 10.26 10.88 -22.18
CA ASP A 102 10.00 12.23 -22.65
C ASP A 102 11.29 12.85 -23.20
N ARG A 103 11.18 13.99 -23.83
CA ARG A 103 12.30 14.75 -24.38
C ARG A 103 12.35 16.13 -23.75
N ILE A 104 13.54 16.54 -23.38
CA ILE A 104 13.82 17.84 -22.79
C ILE A 104 14.60 18.64 -23.82
N GLU A 105 13.98 19.71 -24.32
CA GLU A 105 14.63 20.71 -25.15
C GLU A 105 15.28 21.78 -24.28
N LEU A 106 16.57 22.04 -24.52
CA LEU A 106 17.30 23.10 -23.82
C LEU A 106 17.04 24.46 -24.47
N LYS A 107 16.93 25.47 -23.62
CA LYS A 107 16.86 26.87 -24.07
C LYS A 107 18.23 27.32 -24.56
N GLU A 108 18.26 28.23 -25.54
CA GLU A 108 19.51 28.79 -26.07
C GLU A 108 20.44 29.37 -24.98
N SER A 109 19.87 29.89 -23.89
CA SER A 109 20.62 30.43 -22.74
C SER A 109 21.32 29.38 -21.88
N GLN A 110 21.02 28.10 -22.06
CA GLN A 110 21.56 26.99 -21.26
C GLN A 110 22.80 26.35 -21.90
N GLY A 111 23.23 26.86 -23.06
CA GLY A 111 24.39 26.32 -23.80
C GLY A 111 24.12 24.98 -24.47
N LYS A 112 25.02 24.57 -25.36
CA LYS A 112 24.93 23.30 -26.06
C LYS A 112 25.55 22.18 -25.23
N ILE A 113 24.89 21.03 -25.20
CA ILE A 113 25.38 19.85 -24.50
C ILE A 113 26.60 19.28 -25.25
N LEU A 114 27.68 19.07 -24.52
CA LEU A 114 28.79 18.26 -24.96
C LEU A 114 28.73 16.85 -24.39
N GLN A 115 28.34 16.76 -23.08
CA GLN A 115 28.26 15.47 -22.38
C GLN A 115 27.31 15.58 -21.19
N ILE A 116 26.48 14.57 -20.99
CA ILE A 116 25.69 14.39 -19.76
C ILE A 116 26.62 13.78 -18.71
N CYS A 117 26.72 14.43 -17.54
CA CYS A 117 27.55 13.97 -16.44
C CYS A 117 26.80 13.11 -15.45
N HIS A 118 25.60 13.56 -15.07
CA HIS A 118 24.79 12.89 -14.05
C HIS A 118 23.30 13.18 -14.24
N SER A 119 22.48 12.23 -13.87
CA SER A 119 21.02 12.41 -13.79
C SER A 119 20.50 11.76 -12.53
N GLN A 120 19.66 12.48 -11.82
CA GLN A 120 18.95 11.99 -10.66
C GLN A 120 17.47 12.29 -10.79
N GLY A 121 16.64 11.48 -10.16
CA GLY A 121 15.20 11.65 -10.20
C GLY A 121 14.50 11.15 -8.95
N ARG A 122 13.26 11.56 -8.82
CA ARG A 122 12.34 11.07 -7.79
C ARG A 122 10.92 10.97 -8.35
N VAL A 123 10.17 10.00 -7.86
CA VAL A 123 8.74 9.85 -8.18
C VAL A 123 7.91 10.49 -7.09
N LYS A 124 6.82 11.11 -7.49
CA LYS A 124 5.76 11.57 -6.59
C LYS A 124 4.42 11.18 -7.17
N VAL A 125 3.68 10.33 -6.48
CA VAL A 125 2.26 10.09 -6.76
C VAL A 125 1.46 11.28 -6.24
N GLU A 126 0.64 11.86 -7.09
CA GLU A 126 -0.17 13.04 -6.75
C GLU A 126 -1.62 12.66 -6.48
N LYS A 127 -2.12 11.65 -7.19
CA LYS A 127 -3.50 11.22 -7.09
C LYS A 127 -3.63 9.71 -7.28
N THR A 128 -4.48 9.11 -6.47
CA THR A 128 -4.92 7.74 -6.63
C THR A 128 -6.43 7.69 -6.74
N LYS A 129 -6.93 6.75 -7.54
CA LYS A 129 -8.37 6.52 -7.72
C LYS A 129 -8.62 5.04 -7.93
N ILE A 130 -9.61 4.49 -7.22
CA ILE A 130 -10.13 3.15 -7.49
C ILE A 130 -10.89 3.21 -8.83
N VAL A 131 -10.54 2.30 -9.73
CA VAL A 131 -11.17 2.08 -11.01
C VAL A 131 -11.66 0.62 -11.11
N GLU A 132 -12.32 0.28 -12.20
CA GLU A 132 -12.76 -1.10 -12.40
C GLU A 132 -11.57 -2.07 -12.40
N ASN A 133 -11.55 -3.01 -11.44
CA ASN A 133 -10.49 -4.00 -11.24
C ASN A 133 -9.07 -3.44 -11.04
N GLY A 134 -8.94 -2.23 -10.49
CA GLY A 134 -7.60 -1.68 -10.28
C GLY A 134 -7.55 -0.34 -9.54
N ILE A 135 -6.32 0.14 -9.40
CA ILE A 135 -6.01 1.45 -8.82
C ILE A 135 -5.27 2.26 -9.88
N GLN A 136 -5.86 3.35 -10.31
CA GLN A 136 -5.17 4.33 -11.13
C GLN A 136 -4.31 5.20 -10.23
N ALA A 137 -3.01 5.27 -10.57
CA ALA A 137 -2.04 6.16 -9.94
C ALA A 137 -1.55 7.19 -10.96
N ASP A 138 -1.80 8.46 -10.67
CA ASP A 138 -1.32 9.58 -11.46
C ASP A 138 -0.22 10.30 -10.67
N GLY A 139 0.87 10.65 -11.33
CA GLY A 139 2.00 11.27 -10.67
C GLY A 139 3.00 11.90 -11.63
N ILE A 140 4.13 12.32 -11.07
CA ILE A 140 5.19 13.01 -11.80
C ILE A 140 6.53 12.40 -11.41
N VAL A 141 7.37 12.16 -12.41
CA VAL A 141 8.81 11.92 -12.22
C VAL A 141 9.51 13.26 -12.33
N PHE A 142 10.07 13.73 -11.23
CA PHE A 142 10.95 14.90 -11.21
C PHE A 142 12.38 14.43 -11.47
N MET A 143 13.11 15.17 -12.28
CA MET A 143 14.50 14.86 -12.57
C MET A 143 15.37 16.11 -12.64
N LYS A 144 16.63 15.93 -12.35
CA LYS A 144 17.68 16.92 -12.53
C LYS A 144 18.84 16.30 -13.30
N ILE A 145 19.26 16.94 -14.37
CA ILE A 145 20.33 16.47 -15.26
C ILE A 145 21.45 17.49 -15.24
N LEU A 146 22.65 17.04 -14.92
CA LEU A 146 23.89 17.81 -14.98
C LEU A 146 24.63 17.47 -16.25
N TYR A 147 25.05 18.48 -17.00
CA TYR A 147 25.77 18.32 -18.24
C TYR A 147 26.89 19.36 -18.43
N ILE A 148 27.84 19.04 -19.28
CA ILE A 148 28.95 19.92 -19.69
C ILE A 148 28.58 20.64 -20.99
N THR A 149 28.94 21.92 -21.06
CA THR A 149 28.81 22.76 -22.25
C THR A 149 30.19 23.20 -22.78
N GLY A 150 30.20 23.74 -24.00
CA GLY A 150 31.41 24.33 -24.60
C GLY A 150 31.72 25.76 -24.10
N ASN A 151 31.10 26.25 -23.06
CA ASN A 151 31.35 27.57 -22.50
C ASN A 151 32.44 27.45 -21.42
N ASP A 152 33.62 27.98 -21.65
CA ASP A 152 34.76 27.93 -20.72
C ASP A 152 34.52 28.71 -19.42
N GLU A 153 33.65 29.72 -19.43
CA GLU A 153 33.34 30.49 -18.22
C GLU A 153 32.32 29.77 -17.32
N MET A 154 31.40 29.02 -17.94
CA MET A 154 30.37 28.23 -17.23
C MET A 154 30.27 26.84 -17.87
N PRO A 155 31.22 25.94 -17.57
CA PRO A 155 31.27 24.65 -18.22
C PRO A 155 30.18 23.66 -17.77
N PHE A 156 29.55 23.89 -16.59
CA PHE A 156 28.52 23.03 -16.04
C PHE A 156 27.17 23.74 -15.99
N TYR A 157 26.15 23.05 -16.46
CA TYR A 157 24.76 23.44 -16.32
C TYR A 157 23.90 22.29 -15.78
N SER A 158 22.79 22.63 -15.17
CA SER A 158 21.76 21.68 -14.82
C SER A 158 20.41 22.08 -15.39
N VAL A 159 19.65 21.10 -15.82
CA VAL A 159 18.26 21.26 -16.24
C VAL A 159 17.37 20.40 -15.38
N ASP A 160 16.23 20.99 -14.95
CA ASP A 160 15.17 20.29 -14.26
C ASP A 160 14.09 19.89 -15.26
N GLY A 161 13.58 18.66 -15.14
CA GLY A 161 12.51 18.14 -15.98
C GLY A 161 11.42 17.46 -15.13
N MET A 162 10.23 17.32 -15.73
CA MET A 162 9.08 16.68 -15.12
C MET A 162 8.36 15.84 -16.16
N ILE A 163 8.22 14.54 -15.90
CA ILE A 163 7.46 13.64 -16.77
C ILE A 163 6.21 13.19 -16.02
N PRO A 164 5.02 13.54 -16.47
CA PRO A 164 3.78 13.03 -15.91
C PRO A 164 3.61 11.55 -16.27
N PHE A 165 3.01 10.79 -15.37
CA PHE A 165 2.62 9.41 -15.63
C PHE A 165 1.21 9.13 -15.13
N SER A 166 0.55 8.19 -15.78
CA SER A 166 -0.69 7.59 -15.34
C SER A 166 -0.60 6.10 -15.57
N HIS A 167 -0.86 5.30 -14.53
CA HIS A 167 -0.77 3.86 -14.61
C HIS A 167 -1.90 3.21 -13.80
N ILE A 168 -2.44 2.11 -14.34
CA ILE A 168 -3.45 1.30 -13.65
C ILE A 168 -2.76 0.05 -13.12
N ILE A 169 -2.78 -0.10 -11.80
CA ILE A 169 -2.29 -1.29 -11.11
C ILE A 169 -3.48 -2.23 -10.96
N GLU A 170 -3.35 -3.45 -11.47
CA GLU A 170 -4.41 -4.45 -11.39
C GLU A 170 -4.68 -4.87 -9.94
N ALA A 171 -5.94 -4.78 -9.55
CA ALA A 171 -6.44 -5.20 -8.23
C ALA A 171 -7.88 -5.72 -8.39
N ASN A 172 -8.00 -6.98 -8.80
CA ASN A 172 -9.29 -7.62 -9.05
C ASN A 172 -10.13 -7.69 -7.77
N GLY A 173 -11.38 -7.26 -7.85
CA GLY A 173 -12.32 -7.28 -6.73
C GLY A 173 -12.22 -6.07 -5.79
N ILE A 174 -11.34 -5.10 -6.08
CA ILE A 174 -11.27 -3.86 -5.30
C ILE A 174 -12.58 -3.08 -5.38
N ASN A 175 -12.99 -2.47 -4.27
CA ASN A 175 -14.17 -1.63 -4.15
C ASN A 175 -13.89 -0.43 -3.22
N GLU A 176 -14.90 0.41 -3.01
CA GLU A 176 -14.77 1.63 -2.19
C GLU A 176 -14.48 1.36 -0.70
N ASP A 177 -14.80 0.16 -0.19
CA ASP A 177 -14.53 -0.26 1.18
C ASP A 177 -13.13 -0.86 1.35
N SER A 178 -12.39 -1.05 0.25
CA SER A 178 -11.04 -1.58 0.29
C SER A 178 -10.04 -0.55 0.78
N ILE A 179 -9.09 -0.99 1.60
CA ILE A 179 -7.96 -0.20 2.07
C ILE A 179 -6.74 -0.59 1.25
N PHE A 180 -6.00 0.36 0.71
CA PHE A 180 -4.78 0.05 -0.02
C PHE A 180 -3.59 0.90 0.43
N PHE A 181 -2.41 0.31 0.33
CA PHE A 181 -1.12 0.96 0.56
C PHE A 181 -0.34 0.91 -0.74
N LEU A 182 -0.02 2.08 -1.28
CA LEU A 182 0.74 2.21 -2.52
C LEU A 182 2.10 2.81 -2.22
N GLN A 183 3.15 2.13 -2.67
CA GLN A 183 4.51 2.60 -2.67
C GLN A 183 4.97 2.79 -4.12
N ALA A 184 5.59 3.92 -4.40
CA ALA A 184 6.08 4.27 -5.73
C ALA A 184 7.55 4.68 -5.65
N ASP A 185 8.41 3.94 -6.37
CA ASP A 185 9.84 4.16 -6.38
C ASP A 185 10.37 4.30 -7.81
N LEU A 186 11.39 5.14 -7.99
CA LEU A 186 12.09 5.25 -9.26
C LEU A 186 13.14 4.12 -9.34
N GLU A 187 12.79 3.07 -10.08
CA GLU A 187 13.68 1.90 -10.23
C GLU A 187 14.86 2.19 -11.18
N GLN A 188 14.59 2.94 -12.24
CA GLN A 188 15.61 3.27 -13.23
C GLN A 188 15.35 4.65 -13.84
N LEU A 189 16.41 5.42 -14.00
CA LEU A 189 16.43 6.66 -14.79
C LEU A 189 17.59 6.56 -15.80
N SER A 190 17.27 6.75 -17.06
CA SER A 190 18.26 6.77 -18.15
C SER A 190 18.09 8.03 -18.95
N THR A 191 19.22 8.70 -19.19
CA THR A 191 19.27 9.92 -19.99
C THR A 191 20.25 9.75 -21.14
N SER A 192 19.88 10.17 -22.33
CA SER A 192 20.72 10.13 -23.51
C SER A 192 20.60 11.41 -24.32
N MET A 193 21.71 11.87 -24.82
CA MET A 193 21.76 13.02 -25.71
C MET A 193 21.26 12.61 -27.11
N ILE A 194 20.22 13.25 -27.63
CA ILE A 194 19.75 13.08 -29.00
C ILE A 194 20.62 13.97 -29.92
N ASP A 195 20.74 15.23 -29.54
CA ASP A 195 21.63 16.18 -30.17
C ASP A 195 22.18 17.19 -29.13
N SER A 196 22.79 18.27 -29.56
CA SER A 196 23.40 19.28 -28.69
C SER A 196 22.37 20.10 -27.87
N ASN A 197 21.10 20.00 -28.16
CA ASN A 197 20.03 20.78 -27.50
C ASN A 197 18.89 19.91 -26.96
N GLU A 198 18.89 18.60 -27.20
CA GLU A 198 17.80 17.70 -26.86
C GLU A 198 18.32 16.47 -26.09
N ILE A 199 17.65 16.19 -24.96
CA ILE A 199 17.92 15.03 -24.10
C ILE A 199 16.69 14.12 -24.10
N GLU A 200 16.86 12.85 -24.45
CA GLU A 200 15.86 11.82 -24.22
C GLU A 200 16.00 11.29 -22.79
N VAL A 201 14.89 11.21 -22.09
CA VAL A 201 14.80 10.66 -20.75
C VAL A 201 13.86 9.47 -20.73
N LYS A 202 14.30 8.37 -20.13
CA LYS A 202 13.48 7.17 -19.89
C LYS A 202 13.50 6.83 -18.42
N ALA A 203 12.34 6.60 -17.84
CA ALA A 203 12.21 6.20 -16.45
C ALA A 203 11.36 4.94 -16.31
N VAL A 204 11.74 4.08 -15.37
CA VAL A 204 10.97 2.93 -14.93
C VAL A 204 10.57 3.19 -13.48
N ILE A 205 9.27 3.19 -13.24
CA ILE A 205 8.65 3.41 -11.94
C ILE A 205 8.15 2.06 -11.46
N SER A 206 8.54 1.66 -10.26
CA SER A 206 7.97 0.53 -9.53
C SER A 206 6.79 1.02 -8.71
N LEU A 207 5.65 0.36 -8.84
CA LEU A 207 4.40 0.68 -8.14
C LEU A 207 3.93 -0.58 -7.40
N ASN A 208 4.19 -0.64 -6.11
CA ASN A 208 3.87 -1.77 -5.26
C ASN A 208 2.61 -1.47 -4.47
N VAL A 209 1.61 -2.32 -4.57
CA VAL A 209 0.35 -2.14 -3.84
C VAL A 209 0.01 -3.36 -3.00
N LEU A 210 -0.43 -3.09 -1.78
CA LEU A 210 -1.07 -4.04 -0.89
C LEU A 210 -2.52 -3.59 -0.69
N VAL A 211 -3.49 -4.43 -1.04
CA VAL A 211 -4.93 -4.14 -0.90
C VAL A 211 -5.56 -5.09 0.11
N LEU A 212 -6.22 -4.51 1.09
CA LEU A 212 -7.00 -5.21 2.09
C LEU A 212 -8.49 -4.97 1.83
N GLN A 213 -9.28 -6.03 1.85
CA GLN A 213 -10.73 -5.95 1.87
C GLN A 213 -11.19 -5.80 3.31
N CYS A 214 -11.98 -4.75 3.60
CA CYS A 214 -12.60 -4.55 4.89
C CYS A 214 -14.07 -4.96 4.82
N GLU A 215 -14.49 -5.88 5.69
CA GLU A 215 -15.88 -6.34 5.79
C GLU A 215 -16.39 -6.13 7.20
N ASN A 216 -17.40 -5.27 7.35
CA ASN A 216 -18.04 -5.06 8.63
C ASN A 216 -19.04 -6.20 8.93
N ARG A 217 -18.78 -6.92 10.00
CA ARG A 217 -19.62 -8.04 10.46
C ARG A 217 -20.07 -7.81 11.90
N MET A 218 -21.34 -8.13 12.13
CA MET A 218 -21.89 -8.21 13.48
C MET A 218 -21.57 -9.60 14.05
N ILE A 219 -20.69 -9.67 15.03
CA ILE A 219 -20.32 -10.91 15.70
C ILE A 219 -20.92 -10.95 17.11
N ILE A 220 -21.23 -12.16 17.59
CA ILE A 220 -21.71 -12.34 18.96
C ILE A 220 -20.49 -12.34 19.89
N SER A 221 -20.41 -11.32 20.74
CA SER A 221 -19.32 -11.17 21.72
C SER A 221 -19.69 -11.75 23.09
N LYS A 222 -21.00 -11.83 23.39
CA LYS A 222 -21.54 -12.33 24.65
C LYS A 222 -22.94 -12.88 24.45
N VAL A 223 -23.28 -13.92 25.21
CA VAL A 223 -24.64 -14.47 25.25
C VAL A 223 -25.14 -14.38 26.67
N GLU A 224 -26.26 -13.73 26.88
CA GLU A 224 -27.00 -13.73 28.15
C GLU A 224 -28.02 -14.88 28.13
N GLU A 225 -27.95 -15.77 29.11
CA GLU A 225 -28.87 -16.89 29.24
C GLU A 225 -29.99 -16.54 30.25
N ARG A 226 -31.23 -16.79 29.88
CA ARG A 226 -32.37 -16.67 30.75
C ARG A 226 -33.17 -17.97 30.78
N PRO A 227 -33.89 -18.26 31.89
CA PRO A 227 -34.86 -19.36 31.91
C PRO A 227 -35.90 -19.18 30.81
N LEU A 228 -36.34 -20.28 30.21
CA LEU A 228 -37.41 -20.24 29.24
C LEU A 228 -38.70 -19.75 29.92
N ASP A 229 -39.46 -18.92 29.21
CA ASP A 229 -40.79 -18.49 29.61
C ASP A 229 -41.78 -19.66 29.44
N MET A 230 -42.09 -20.32 30.57
CA MET A 230 -42.94 -21.52 30.57
C MET A 230 -44.37 -21.22 30.15
N GLU A 231 -44.89 -20.00 30.36
CA GLU A 231 -46.22 -19.60 29.90
C GLU A 231 -46.27 -19.54 28.38
N LYS A 232 -45.24 -18.98 27.76
CA LYS A 232 -45.13 -18.95 26.29
C LYS A 232 -44.99 -20.34 25.70
N ILE A 233 -44.24 -21.24 26.36
CA ILE A 233 -44.05 -22.62 25.90
C ILE A 233 -45.36 -23.39 25.95
N GLN A 234 -46.12 -23.27 27.03
CA GLN A 234 -47.43 -23.92 27.19
C GLN A 234 -48.46 -23.40 26.19
N ALA A 235 -48.33 -22.15 25.74
CA ALA A 235 -49.18 -21.55 24.73
C ALA A 235 -48.79 -21.97 23.29
N MET A 236 -47.69 -22.66 23.08
CA MET A 236 -47.27 -23.13 21.77
C MET A 236 -48.10 -24.34 21.30
N PRO A 237 -48.42 -24.41 19.99
CA PRO A 237 -49.08 -25.59 19.44
C PRO A 237 -48.15 -26.82 19.56
N GLY A 238 -48.72 -27.98 19.96
CA GLY A 238 -47.97 -29.23 20.11
C GLY A 238 -47.42 -29.78 18.80
N ILE A 239 -48.00 -29.39 17.66
CA ILE A 239 -47.57 -29.78 16.32
C ILE A 239 -47.62 -28.53 15.42
N THR A 240 -46.51 -28.22 14.76
CA THR A 240 -46.43 -27.16 13.76
C THR A 240 -45.97 -27.74 12.44
N VAL A 241 -46.71 -27.51 11.36
CA VAL A 241 -46.32 -27.90 10.01
C VAL A 241 -45.81 -26.67 9.27
N TYR A 242 -44.59 -26.74 8.77
CA TYR A 242 -43.96 -25.70 7.99
C TYR A 242 -43.55 -26.17 6.63
N VAL A 243 -43.95 -25.45 5.59
CA VAL A 243 -43.54 -25.73 4.22
C VAL A 243 -42.27 -24.95 3.90
N MET A 244 -41.17 -25.65 3.71
CA MET A 244 -39.87 -25.04 3.38
C MET A 244 -39.95 -24.24 2.09
N LYS A 245 -39.34 -23.08 2.08
CA LYS A 245 -39.17 -22.20 0.94
C LYS A 245 -37.71 -22.24 0.46
N ASN A 246 -37.49 -21.81 -0.75
CA ASN A 246 -36.13 -21.68 -1.28
C ASN A 246 -35.35 -20.65 -0.45
N GLY A 247 -34.20 -21.06 0.09
CA GLY A 247 -33.37 -20.24 0.97
C GLY A 247 -33.54 -20.53 2.47
N ASP A 248 -34.54 -21.34 2.89
CA ASP A 248 -34.69 -21.73 4.29
C ASP A 248 -33.60 -22.73 4.72
N SER A 249 -32.99 -22.50 5.88
CA SER A 249 -32.10 -23.47 6.52
C SER A 249 -32.80 -24.19 7.67
N MET A 250 -32.37 -25.42 7.98
CA MET A 250 -32.87 -26.16 9.14
C MET A 250 -32.57 -25.42 10.46
N TRP A 251 -31.50 -24.65 10.50
CA TRP A 251 -31.13 -23.79 11.64
C TRP A 251 -32.17 -22.69 11.87
N ASP A 252 -32.53 -21.94 10.81
CA ASP A 252 -33.51 -20.85 10.90
C ASP A 252 -34.89 -21.37 11.29
N ILE A 253 -35.28 -22.52 10.75
CA ILE A 253 -36.52 -23.19 11.09
C ILE A 253 -36.51 -23.61 12.56
N ALA A 254 -35.45 -24.26 13.04
CA ALA A 254 -35.31 -24.68 14.42
C ALA A 254 -35.35 -23.48 15.36
N LYS A 255 -34.59 -22.44 15.08
CA LYS A 255 -34.56 -21.20 15.85
C LYS A 255 -35.95 -20.56 15.94
N ARG A 256 -36.69 -20.53 14.84
CA ARG A 256 -38.04 -19.94 14.76
C ARG A 256 -39.08 -20.68 15.54
N PHE A 257 -39.03 -22.00 15.59
CA PHE A 257 -40.09 -22.82 16.17
C PHE A 257 -39.76 -23.41 17.54
N TYR A 258 -38.46 -23.59 17.87
CA TYR A 258 -38.04 -24.19 19.15
C TYR A 258 -37.55 -23.16 20.18
N THR A 259 -37.51 -21.87 19.85
CA THR A 259 -37.08 -20.84 20.80
C THR A 259 -38.19 -19.82 21.06
N THR A 260 -38.24 -19.28 22.27
CA THR A 260 -39.21 -18.22 22.67
C THR A 260 -38.88 -16.86 22.01
N GLY A 261 -37.64 -16.65 21.56
CA GLY A 261 -37.16 -15.41 20.92
C GLY A 261 -37.33 -15.34 19.42
N GLY A 262 -37.59 -16.46 18.75
CA GLY A 262 -37.62 -16.55 17.28
C GLY A 262 -38.90 -16.11 16.57
N ARG A 263 -39.88 -15.63 17.31
CA ARG A 263 -41.16 -15.14 16.75
C ARG A 263 -41.22 -13.61 16.84
N ARG A 264 -40.85 -12.96 15.79
CA ARG A 264 -41.31 -11.62 15.42
C ARG A 264 -42.02 -11.71 14.08
#